data_2261d601e05dda25fc127c7662dd9d04
#
_entry.id   2261d601e05dda25fc127c7662dd9d04
#
_cell.length_a   1.000
_cell.length_b   1.000
_cell.length_c   1.000
_cell.angle_alpha   90.00
_cell.angle_beta   90.00
_cell.angle_gamma   90.00
#
_symmetry.space_group_name_H-M   'P 1'
#
loop_
_entity.id
_entity.type
_entity.pdbx_description
1 polymer ?
#
loop_
_entity_poly.entity_id
_entity_poly.type
_entity_poly.pdbx_seq_one_letter_code
_entity_poly.pdbx_strand_id
1 'polypeptide(L)'
;MIDHIGFPVSDYERSKAFYLKALAPLDYGLVMEVTQEEHGHDPAAGFGANGKPDFWIGGEGGLDKPLHVAIVAKDRATVDAFYTAAIAAGGRDNGAPGIRAHYHPNYYGAFVLDPDGHNIEAVCHTPA
;
A
#
# COMPACT_ATOMS: atom_id res chain seq x y z
N MET A 1 4.43 -18.60 2.68
CA MET A 1 4.57 -17.33 1.92
C MET A 1 3.22 -16.90 1.40
N ILE A 2 2.84 -15.64 1.65
CA ILE A 2 1.59 -15.11 1.14
C ILE A 2 1.74 -14.81 -0.36
N ASP A 3 0.82 -15.31 -1.19
CA ASP A 3 0.84 -15.04 -2.64
C ASP A 3 0.27 -13.65 -2.94
N HIS A 4 -0.89 -13.35 -2.38
CA HIS A 4 -1.51 -12.04 -2.53
C HIS A 4 -2.49 -11.80 -1.39
N ILE A 5 -2.84 -10.54 -1.18
CA ILE A 5 -3.92 -10.13 -0.29
C ILE A 5 -4.91 -9.30 -1.09
N GLY A 6 -6.14 -9.23 -0.62
CA GLY A 6 -7.15 -8.37 -1.25
C GLY A 6 -8.19 -7.96 -0.23
N PHE A 7 -8.70 -6.74 -0.38
CA PHE A 7 -9.72 -6.23 0.51
C PHE A 7 -10.60 -5.21 -0.20
N PRO A 8 -11.87 -5.10 0.23
CA PRO A 8 -12.78 -4.12 -0.35
C PRO A 8 -12.46 -2.72 0.16
N VAL A 9 -12.74 -1.73 -0.70
CA VAL A 9 -12.54 -0.31 -0.38
C VAL A 9 -13.87 0.43 -0.52
N SER A 10 -14.00 1.55 0.16
CA SER A 10 -15.26 2.31 0.16
C SER A 10 -15.45 3.11 -1.13
N ASP A 11 -14.36 3.55 -1.75
CA ASP A 11 -14.38 4.34 -2.99
C ASP A 11 -13.24 3.83 -3.88
N TYR A 12 -13.60 2.99 -4.85
CA TYR A 12 -12.62 2.31 -5.69
C TYR A 12 -11.69 3.28 -6.44
N GLU A 13 -12.26 4.30 -7.09
CA GLU A 13 -11.46 5.23 -7.88
C GLU A 13 -10.52 6.05 -7.00
N ARG A 14 -10.97 6.47 -5.84
CA ARG A 14 -10.13 7.23 -4.89
C ARG A 14 -8.98 6.37 -4.36
N SER A 15 -9.28 5.15 -3.94
CA SER A 15 -8.25 4.25 -3.41
C SER A 15 -7.26 3.83 -4.49
N LYS A 16 -7.75 3.56 -5.71
CA LYS A 16 -6.87 3.26 -6.84
C LYS A 16 -5.91 4.41 -7.12
N ALA A 17 -6.41 5.64 -7.18
CA ALA A 17 -5.57 6.82 -7.41
C ALA A 17 -4.53 6.99 -6.30
N PHE A 18 -4.92 6.75 -5.05
CA PHE A 18 -4.01 6.79 -3.92
C PHE A 18 -2.86 5.79 -4.09
N TYR A 19 -3.20 4.52 -4.32
CA TYR A 19 -2.18 3.46 -4.41
C TYR A 19 -1.28 3.58 -5.64
N LEU A 20 -1.80 4.09 -6.76
CA LEU A 20 -0.98 4.36 -7.93
C LEU A 20 0.19 5.28 -7.60
N LYS A 21 -0.02 6.25 -6.72
CA LYS A 21 1.00 7.21 -6.32
C LYS A 21 1.83 6.73 -5.13
N ALA A 22 1.17 6.20 -4.12
CA ALA A 22 1.82 5.81 -2.88
C ALA A 22 2.77 4.64 -3.06
N LEU A 23 2.42 3.67 -3.91
CA LEU A 23 3.20 2.47 -4.11
C LEU A 23 4.28 2.60 -5.19
N ALA A 24 4.23 3.64 -6.01
CA ALA A 24 5.21 3.85 -7.08
C ALA A 24 6.67 3.86 -6.59
N PRO A 25 7.02 4.54 -5.49
CA PRO A 25 8.39 4.50 -4.97
C PRO A 25 8.88 3.12 -4.57
N LEU A 26 7.95 2.19 -4.29
CA LEU A 26 8.27 0.80 -3.93
C LEU A 26 8.41 -0.09 -5.17
N ASP A 27 8.39 0.50 -6.36
CA ASP A 27 8.38 -0.19 -7.64
C ASP A 27 7.13 -1.08 -7.82
N TYR A 28 6.06 -0.75 -7.11
CA TYR A 28 4.75 -1.36 -7.30
C TYR A 28 3.94 -0.50 -8.26
N GLY A 29 3.44 -1.12 -9.31
CA GLY A 29 2.54 -0.47 -10.26
C GLY A 29 1.27 -1.25 -10.41
N LEU A 30 0.31 -0.68 -11.13
CA LEU A 30 -0.92 -1.36 -11.49
C LEU A 30 -0.58 -2.44 -12.53
N VAL A 31 -0.68 -3.70 -12.13
CA VAL A 31 -0.36 -4.84 -12.99
C VAL A 31 -1.61 -5.33 -13.73
N MET A 32 -2.73 -5.37 -13.02
CA MET A 32 -3.96 -5.91 -13.57
C MET A 32 -5.15 -5.15 -13.01
N GLU A 33 -6.11 -4.89 -13.88
CA GLU A 33 -7.36 -4.31 -13.44
C GLU A 33 -8.50 -5.09 -14.13
N VAL A 34 -9.47 -5.54 -13.34
CA VAL A 34 -10.67 -6.16 -13.86
C VAL A 34 -11.84 -5.22 -13.62
N THR A 35 -12.65 -5.02 -14.63
CA THR A 35 -13.79 -4.10 -14.56
C THR A 35 -15.08 -4.89 -14.33
N GLN A 36 -16.10 -4.20 -13.86
CA GLN A 36 -17.42 -4.80 -13.72
C GLN A 36 -17.93 -5.34 -15.06
N GLU A 37 -17.62 -4.64 -16.15
CA GLU A 37 -18.03 -5.04 -17.50
C GLU A 37 -17.40 -6.36 -17.93
N GLU A 38 -16.16 -6.64 -17.48
CA GLU A 38 -15.42 -7.82 -17.90
C GLU A 38 -15.88 -9.10 -17.21
N HIS A 39 -16.31 -9.04 -15.96
CA HIS A 39 -16.64 -10.24 -15.18
C HIS A 39 -17.91 -10.15 -14.35
N GLY A 40 -18.65 -9.04 -14.47
CA GLY A 40 -19.95 -8.90 -13.80
C GLY A 40 -19.90 -8.67 -12.28
N HIS A 41 -18.70 -8.54 -11.74
CA HIS A 41 -18.49 -8.23 -10.31
C HIS A 41 -17.93 -6.84 -10.16
N ASP A 42 -17.81 -6.38 -8.91
CA ASP A 42 -17.20 -5.08 -8.63
C ASP A 42 -15.78 -5.00 -9.21
N PRO A 43 -15.34 -3.81 -9.60
CA PRO A 43 -13.99 -3.67 -10.15
C PRO A 43 -12.93 -4.01 -9.12
N ALA A 44 -11.77 -4.44 -9.61
CA ALA A 44 -10.63 -4.74 -8.75
C ALA A 44 -9.33 -4.32 -9.44
N ALA A 45 -8.41 -3.79 -8.66
CA ALA A 45 -7.09 -3.38 -9.12
C ALA A 45 -6.02 -4.18 -8.38
N GLY A 46 -5.11 -4.79 -9.12
CA GLY A 46 -4.00 -5.55 -8.58
C GLY A 46 -2.68 -4.82 -8.81
N PHE A 47 -1.99 -4.54 -7.73
CA PHE A 47 -0.69 -3.87 -7.73
C PHE A 47 0.41 -4.85 -7.40
N GLY A 48 1.58 -4.64 -7.96
CA GLY A 48 2.72 -5.50 -7.68
C GLY A 48 3.94 -5.07 -8.45
N ALA A 49 4.99 -5.88 -8.32
CA ALA A 49 6.26 -5.68 -9.02
C ALA A 49 6.51 -6.86 -9.96
N ASN A 50 7.31 -6.60 -11.01
CA ASN A 50 7.76 -7.64 -11.93
C ASN A 50 6.60 -8.40 -12.59
N GLY A 51 5.49 -7.70 -12.86
CA GLY A 51 4.35 -8.31 -13.54
C GLY A 51 3.49 -9.22 -12.67
N LYS A 52 3.73 -9.29 -11.36
CA LYS A 52 2.99 -10.15 -10.44
C LYS A 52 2.18 -9.30 -9.46
N PRO A 53 0.84 -9.28 -9.58
CA PRO A 53 0.02 -8.57 -8.60
C PRO A 53 -0.07 -9.36 -7.29
N ASP A 54 0.15 -8.70 -6.18
CA ASP A 54 0.04 -9.33 -4.87
C ASP A 54 -0.73 -8.47 -3.85
N PHE A 55 -1.12 -7.26 -4.26
CA PHE A 55 -1.87 -6.34 -3.42
C PHE A 55 -3.11 -5.89 -4.21
N TRP A 56 -4.28 -6.36 -3.77
CA TRP A 56 -5.52 -6.12 -4.49
C TRP A 56 -6.49 -5.27 -3.69
N ILE A 57 -7.09 -4.32 -4.37
CA ILE A 57 -8.25 -3.57 -3.82
C ILE A 57 -9.42 -3.74 -4.77
N GLY A 58 -10.63 -3.68 -4.22
CA GLY A 58 -11.80 -3.79 -5.07
C GLY A 58 -13.09 -3.70 -4.30
N GLY A 59 -14.20 -3.93 -5.02
CA GLY A 59 -15.51 -3.95 -4.43
C GLY A 59 -16.01 -2.62 -3.96
N GLU A 60 -16.99 -2.67 -3.05
CA GLU A 60 -17.62 -1.51 -2.45
C GLU A 60 -17.84 -1.74 -0.97
N GLY A 61 -18.07 -0.65 -0.24
CA GLY A 61 -18.45 -0.70 1.16
C GLY A 61 -17.31 -0.71 2.15
N GLY A 62 -16.11 -1.11 1.72
CA GLY A 62 -14.96 -1.15 2.62
C GLY A 62 -15.08 -2.22 3.70
N LEU A 63 -14.26 -2.10 4.73
CA LEU A 63 -14.24 -2.99 5.90
C LEU A 63 -14.67 -2.22 7.14
N ASP A 64 -15.29 -2.92 8.08
CA ASP A 64 -15.71 -2.33 9.36
C ASP A 64 -14.51 -1.93 10.22
N LYS A 65 -13.40 -2.66 10.09
CA LYS A 65 -12.18 -2.41 10.85
C LYS A 65 -10.99 -2.27 9.92
N PRO A 66 -10.02 -1.41 10.27
CA PRO A 66 -8.86 -1.20 9.41
C PRO A 66 -7.92 -2.40 9.40
N LEU A 67 -7.22 -2.55 8.28
CA LEU A 67 -6.14 -3.50 8.10
C LEU A 67 -4.79 -2.83 8.36
N HIS A 68 -3.77 -3.67 8.56
CA HIS A 68 -2.37 -3.25 8.56
C HIS A 68 -1.62 -4.10 7.52
N VAL A 69 -1.01 -3.45 6.56
CA VAL A 69 -0.20 -4.10 5.54
C VAL A 69 1.15 -3.41 5.46
N ALA A 70 2.23 -4.20 5.56
CA ALA A 70 3.59 -3.69 5.47
C ALA A 70 4.24 -4.24 4.20
N ILE A 71 4.86 -3.34 3.44
CA ILE A 71 5.53 -3.68 2.18
C ILE A 71 7.02 -3.43 2.37
N VAL A 72 7.82 -4.40 1.95
CA VAL A 72 9.28 -4.30 2.06
C VAL A 72 9.81 -3.24 1.09
N ALA A 73 10.65 -2.37 1.62
CA ALA A 73 11.39 -1.40 0.82
C ALA A 73 12.87 -1.83 0.75
N LYS A 74 13.49 -1.61 -0.40
CA LYS A 74 14.87 -2.05 -0.64
C LYS A 74 15.90 -1.28 0.18
N ASP A 75 15.57 -0.03 0.55
CA ASP A 75 16.47 0.84 1.32
C ASP A 75 15.66 1.90 2.07
N ARG A 76 16.34 2.65 2.93
CA ARG A 76 15.69 3.68 3.73
C ARG A 76 15.19 4.84 2.89
N ALA A 77 15.90 5.19 1.82
CA ALA A 77 15.47 6.26 0.91
C ALA A 77 14.13 5.92 0.27
N THR A 78 13.89 4.65 -0.05
CA THR A 78 12.61 4.19 -0.60
C THR A 78 11.47 4.32 0.43
N VAL A 79 11.75 4.05 1.70
CA VAL A 79 10.77 4.28 2.78
C VAL A 79 10.39 5.76 2.84
N ASP A 80 11.40 6.65 2.81
CA ASP A 80 11.16 8.09 2.82
C ASP A 80 10.32 8.53 1.62
N ALA A 81 10.65 8.01 0.44
CA ALA A 81 9.93 8.34 -0.80
C ALA A 81 8.48 7.86 -0.76
N PHE A 82 8.25 6.65 -0.22
CA PHE A 82 6.90 6.16 -0.01
C PHE A 82 6.08 7.11 0.85
N TYR A 83 6.63 7.51 1.98
CA TYR A 83 5.93 8.39 2.90
C TYR A 83 5.55 9.72 2.22
N THR A 84 6.50 10.34 1.55
CA THR A 84 6.27 11.60 0.85
C THR A 84 5.18 11.44 -0.21
N ALA A 85 5.26 10.39 -1.03
CA ALA A 85 4.30 10.15 -2.10
C ALA A 85 2.90 9.84 -1.55
N ALA A 86 2.83 9.04 -0.49
CA ALA A 86 1.54 8.66 0.11
C ALA A 86 0.84 9.85 0.75
N ILE A 87 1.58 10.70 1.46
CA ILE A 87 1.00 11.93 2.02
C ILE A 87 0.51 12.85 0.91
N ALA A 88 1.32 13.04 -0.14
CA ALA A 88 0.93 13.87 -1.28
C ALA A 88 -0.30 13.32 -2.01
N ALA A 89 -0.50 12.02 -1.98
CA ALA A 89 -1.64 11.36 -2.63
C ALA A 89 -2.93 11.39 -1.78
N GLY A 90 -2.89 12.03 -0.61
CA GLY A 90 -4.06 12.18 0.26
C GLY A 90 -4.06 11.26 1.47
N GLY A 91 -2.98 10.52 1.70
CA GLY A 91 -2.84 9.72 2.90
C GLY A 91 -2.62 10.59 4.13
N ARG A 92 -2.83 10.00 5.31
CA ARG A 92 -2.64 10.70 6.58
C ARG A 92 -1.46 10.09 7.33
N ASP A 93 -0.68 10.94 7.98
CA ASP A 93 0.46 10.50 8.78
C ASP A 93 0.02 9.57 9.91
N ASN A 94 0.70 8.44 10.01
CA ASN A 94 0.52 7.48 11.10
C ASN A 94 1.89 7.03 11.65
N GLY A 95 2.95 7.73 11.30
CA GLY A 95 4.31 7.48 11.74
C GLY A 95 5.32 7.85 10.67
N ALA A 96 6.00 8.99 10.87
CA ALA A 96 7.01 9.48 9.92
C ALA A 96 8.19 8.50 9.81
N PRO A 97 8.94 8.54 8.70
CA PRO A 97 10.10 7.64 8.53
C PRO A 97 11.08 7.74 9.68
N GLY A 98 11.53 6.59 10.17
CA GLY A 98 12.50 6.53 11.24
C GLY A 98 12.71 5.12 11.76
N ILE A 99 13.69 4.99 12.62
CA ILE A 99 14.02 3.72 13.28
C ILE A 99 12.96 3.41 14.34
N ARG A 100 12.56 2.13 14.37
CA ARG A 100 11.67 1.57 15.40
C ARG A 100 12.46 0.49 16.14
N ALA A 101 13.39 0.91 16.99
CA ALA A 101 14.34 0.02 17.66
C ALA A 101 13.66 -1.05 18.52
N HIS A 102 12.46 -0.76 19.03
CA HIS A 102 11.71 -1.72 19.85
C HIS A 102 11.21 -2.93 19.03
N TYR A 103 11.15 -2.83 17.70
CA TYR A 103 10.86 -3.99 16.86
C TYR A 103 12.14 -4.72 16.45
N HIS A 104 13.17 -3.93 16.08
CA HIS A 104 14.42 -4.48 15.56
C HIS A 104 15.42 -3.31 15.42
N PRO A 105 16.74 -3.51 15.69
CA PRO A 105 17.72 -2.41 15.61
C PRO A 105 17.78 -1.69 14.27
N ASN A 106 17.49 -2.40 13.18
CA ASN A 106 17.51 -1.84 11.82
C ASN A 106 16.13 -1.66 11.23
N TYR A 107 15.08 -1.70 12.04
CA TYR A 107 13.72 -1.52 11.57
C TYR A 107 13.48 -0.05 11.23
N TYR A 108 13.54 0.28 9.96
CA TYR A 108 13.29 1.63 9.47
C TYR A 108 11.97 1.62 8.70
N GLY A 109 10.96 2.27 9.25
CA GLY A 109 9.62 2.22 8.69
C GLY A 109 8.93 3.56 8.67
N ALA A 110 7.88 3.62 7.85
CA ALA A 110 6.97 4.76 7.79
C ALA A 110 5.55 4.22 7.64
N PHE A 111 4.60 4.90 8.23
CA PHE A 111 3.21 4.47 8.32
C PHE A 111 2.30 5.57 7.85
N VAL A 112 1.39 5.24 6.93
CA VAL A 112 0.42 6.19 6.38
C VAL A 112 -0.95 5.53 6.38
N LEU A 113 -1.98 6.28 6.76
CA LEU A 113 -3.35 5.80 6.64
C LEU A 113 -3.84 6.07 5.22
N ASP A 114 -4.42 5.04 4.60
CA ASP A 114 -5.00 5.17 3.27
C ASP A 114 -6.37 5.89 3.34
N PRO A 115 -7.07 6.10 2.20
CA PRO A 115 -8.36 6.79 2.22
C PRO A 115 -9.42 6.18 3.13
N ASP A 116 -9.34 4.87 3.40
CA ASP A 116 -10.28 4.18 4.29
C ASP A 116 -9.76 4.04 5.72
N GLY A 117 -8.58 4.57 6.01
CA GLY A 117 -7.97 4.48 7.34
C GLY A 117 -7.16 3.23 7.60
N HIS A 118 -6.84 2.46 6.55
CA HIS A 118 -5.96 1.30 6.71
C HIS A 118 -4.52 1.75 6.93
N ASN A 119 -3.81 1.05 7.81
CA ASN A 119 -2.42 1.34 8.13
C ASN A 119 -1.51 0.68 7.09
N ILE A 120 -0.93 1.48 6.21
CA ILE A 120 -0.02 1.02 5.16
C ILE A 120 1.38 1.44 5.53
N GLU A 121 2.28 0.47 5.55
CA GLU A 121 3.64 0.65 6.01
C GLU A 121 4.62 0.30 4.90
N ALA A 122 5.71 1.06 4.79
CA ALA A 122 6.89 0.62 4.06
C ALA A 122 8.01 0.41 5.08
N VAL A 123 8.72 -0.69 4.99
CA VAL A 123 9.74 -1.05 5.97
C VAL A 123 10.99 -1.60 5.31
N CYS A 124 12.14 -1.16 5.82
CA CYS A 124 13.46 -1.64 5.42
C CYS A 124 14.19 -2.16 6.65
N HIS A 125 14.74 -3.37 6.55
CA HIS A 125 15.45 -4.00 7.65
C HIS A 125 16.97 -3.92 7.51
N THR A 126 17.47 -3.37 6.42
CA THR A 126 18.91 -3.26 6.20
C THR A 126 19.49 -2.07 6.97
N PRO A 127 20.74 -2.21 7.47
CA PRO A 127 21.43 -1.06 8.08
C PRO A 127 21.59 0.08 7.08
N ALA A 128 21.72 1.29 7.62
CA ALA A 128 21.93 2.48 6.79
C ALA A 128 23.28 2.43 6.08
#